data_07f9834e27f3d1abc1eddc5bf12d23ac
#
_entry.id   07f9834e27f3d1abc1eddc5bf12d23ac
#
_cell.length_a   1.000
_cell.length_b   1.000
_cell.length_c   1.000
_cell.angle_alpha   90.00
_cell.angle_beta   90.00
_cell.angle_gamma   90.00
#
_symmetry.space_group_name_H-M   'P 1'
#
loop_
_entity.id
_entity.type
_entity.pdbx_description
1 polymer ?
#
loop_
_entity_poly.entity_id
_entity_poly.type
_entity_poly.pdbx_seq_one_letter_code
_entity_poly.pdbx_strand_id
1 'polypeptide(L)'
;MSADYGAMLHRRLTLDYDGNIRLYSWEEERQSWLVSWQAIQRPCIIAGACGANSFCSYVIGYGRKCSCPSGYKMKNRSDWADGCELEVELSCKENESGFLMLSHVDFYSYYGNDFGNFLNYTFDQCRDLCLAACDCIAFEYNFNKEAGYSKCYPKTRLLNGYRSPELNGDVYLKLPKSYILSHHNPLEEFNLNCSGDGTLQSGKNSTEKFLLWFACGVGGLEIISFFLAWFLLIKTQKSLGVDKQAYDRAAIGFRKFTYTELKKATKSFSEEIGRGAGGIVYKGVLSDNRVAAIKHLNEASQGEGEFLAEVTIIGRINHMNLIEMWGYCTEGKHRLLVYEYMEHGSLADNLSANVLDWEKRFKIIMGTAKGLAYLHEDCLDWILHCDVKPQNILLDSTYQPKVTDFGLSKLQNRSVLKNSSFSKIRGTRGYMAPEWVFNLPITSKVDVYSYGIVVLEMVTGKDPSRSVHAMDDGGVAEHKRLVTWVREKMNKAAANTSLLEEIIDPMLESKYDISEMKALVQVALQCVEEDKDVRPTMSQVVEMLLRQEKVSDGITYNEGNLMAY
;
A
#
# COMPACT_ATOMS: atom_id res chain seq x y z
N MET A 1 -4.38 22.88 7.33
CA MET A 1 -4.18 24.27 7.81
C MET A 1 -4.39 24.27 9.31
N SER A 2 -3.72 25.17 10.07
CA SER A 2 -4.01 25.34 11.50
C SER A 2 -5.41 25.91 11.71
N ALA A 3 -6.04 25.58 12.84
CA ALA A 3 -7.39 26.05 13.17
C ALA A 3 -7.49 27.59 13.24
N ASP A 4 -6.38 28.26 13.48
CA ASP A 4 -6.20 29.71 13.63
C ASP A 4 -5.42 30.33 12.47
N TYR A 5 -5.51 29.77 11.25
CA TYR A 5 -4.82 30.28 10.07
C TYR A 5 -5.21 31.74 9.77
N GLY A 6 -4.19 32.61 9.65
CA GLY A 6 -4.38 34.02 9.38
C GLY A 6 -4.38 34.92 10.62
N ALA A 7 -4.47 34.37 11.84
CA ALA A 7 -4.36 35.15 13.07
C ALA A 7 -2.89 35.49 13.39
N MET A 8 -2.62 36.72 13.86
CA MET A 8 -1.30 37.10 14.35
C MET A 8 -1.15 36.69 15.82
N LEU A 9 -0.74 35.45 16.05
CA LEU A 9 -0.55 34.87 17.38
C LEU A 9 0.91 34.46 17.58
N HIS A 10 1.36 34.46 18.84
CA HIS A 10 2.63 33.83 19.17
C HIS A 10 2.49 32.33 18.96
N ARG A 11 3.39 31.74 18.16
CA ARG A 11 3.36 30.32 17.78
C ARG A 11 4.70 29.64 18.01
N ARG A 12 4.65 28.36 18.39
CA ARG A 12 5.83 27.49 18.43
C ARG A 12 5.52 26.15 17.81
N LEU A 13 6.47 25.62 17.02
CA LEU A 13 6.43 24.28 16.48
C LEU A 13 7.31 23.39 17.36
N THR A 14 6.76 22.28 17.86
CA THR A 14 7.46 21.38 18.76
C THR A 14 7.33 19.94 18.26
N LEU A 15 8.44 19.20 18.28
CA LEU A 15 8.41 17.76 18.25
C LEU A 15 8.22 17.28 19.69
N ASP A 16 7.04 16.77 19.99
CA ASP A 16 6.68 16.33 21.33
C ASP A 16 7.25 14.93 21.63
N TYR A 17 7.31 14.59 22.92
CA TYR A 17 7.86 13.31 23.41
C TYR A 17 7.14 12.06 22.85
N ASP A 18 5.92 12.21 22.32
CA ASP A 18 5.15 11.14 21.67
C ASP A 18 5.46 10.98 20.17
N GLY A 19 6.46 11.71 19.65
CA GLY A 19 6.88 11.66 18.25
C GLY A 19 5.97 12.45 17.31
N ASN A 20 4.96 13.17 17.80
CA ASN A 20 4.10 14.01 16.99
C ASN A 20 4.64 15.44 16.91
N ILE A 21 4.56 16.05 15.74
CA ILE A 21 4.88 17.47 15.55
C ILE A 21 3.60 18.26 15.77
N ARG A 22 3.65 19.24 16.69
CA ARG A 22 2.52 20.11 17.02
C ARG A 22 2.87 21.58 16.87
N LEU A 23 1.93 22.33 16.31
CA LEU A 23 1.93 23.78 16.32
C LEU A 23 1.09 24.24 17.49
N TYR A 24 1.73 24.94 18.44
CA TYR A 24 1.07 25.56 19.57
C TYR A 24 0.88 27.05 19.28
N SER A 25 -0.31 27.57 19.57
CA SER A 25 -0.63 28.99 19.54
C SER A 25 -0.93 29.47 20.96
N TRP A 26 -0.39 30.63 21.31
CA TRP A 26 -0.64 31.23 22.61
C TRP A 26 -2.02 31.88 22.64
N GLU A 27 -2.85 31.51 23.60
CA GLU A 27 -4.17 32.13 23.83
C GLU A 27 -4.10 33.07 25.02
N GLU A 28 -4.23 34.37 24.76
CA GLU A 28 -4.08 35.41 25.79
C GLU A 28 -5.17 35.35 26.85
N GLU A 29 -6.41 35.01 26.48
CA GLU A 29 -7.52 34.93 27.42
C GLU A 29 -7.34 33.80 28.45
N ARG A 30 -6.74 32.66 28.06
CA ARG A 30 -6.49 31.51 28.94
C ARG A 30 -5.08 31.44 29.49
N GLN A 31 -4.19 32.37 29.07
CA GLN A 31 -2.77 32.37 29.45
C GLN A 31 -2.12 30.98 29.24
N SER A 32 -2.44 30.33 28.13
CA SER A 32 -2.02 28.93 27.87
C SER A 32 -1.72 28.67 26.40
N TRP A 33 -0.86 27.68 26.17
CA TRP A 33 -0.56 27.18 24.84
C TRP A 33 -1.58 26.16 24.40
N LEU A 34 -2.28 26.41 23.31
CA LEU A 34 -3.22 25.48 22.70
C LEU A 34 -2.65 24.87 21.42
N VAL A 35 -2.93 23.60 21.17
CA VAL A 35 -2.56 22.92 19.93
C VAL A 35 -3.49 23.39 18.81
N SER A 36 -2.98 24.20 17.88
CA SER A 36 -3.72 24.70 16.72
C SER A 36 -3.55 23.81 15.48
N TRP A 37 -2.49 22.98 15.48
CA TRP A 37 -2.27 21.97 14.44
C TRP A 37 -1.36 20.84 14.96
N GLN A 38 -1.56 19.63 14.43
CA GLN A 38 -0.67 18.50 14.67
C GLN A 38 -0.51 17.66 13.41
N ALA A 39 0.67 17.08 13.21
CA ALA A 39 1.00 16.28 12.04
C ALA A 39 0.18 14.98 12.01
N ILE A 40 0.10 14.27 13.13
CA ILE A 40 -0.72 13.07 13.29
C ILE A 40 -2.03 13.49 13.96
N GLN A 41 -3.10 13.57 13.18
CA GLN A 41 -4.41 14.04 13.65
C GLN A 41 -5.06 13.12 14.70
N ARG A 42 -4.76 11.82 14.65
CA ARG A 42 -5.25 10.82 15.60
C ARG A 42 -4.08 10.24 16.42
N PRO A 43 -3.64 10.89 17.49
CA PRO A 43 -2.45 10.46 18.25
C PRO A 43 -2.55 9.05 18.83
N CYS A 44 -3.75 8.54 19.02
CA CYS A 44 -3.98 7.18 19.51
C CYS A 44 -3.65 6.07 18.50
N ILE A 45 -3.42 6.42 17.23
CA ILE A 45 -2.94 5.45 16.22
C ILE A 45 -1.42 5.27 16.31
N ILE A 46 -0.73 6.17 17.01
CA ILE A 46 0.73 6.06 17.22
C ILE A 46 1.00 4.81 18.05
N ALA A 47 1.78 3.88 17.48
CA ALA A 47 2.15 2.66 18.19
C ALA A 47 2.89 3.00 19.49
N GLY A 48 2.45 2.38 20.61
CA GLY A 48 3.03 2.66 21.93
C GLY A 48 2.62 3.99 22.56
N ALA A 49 1.61 4.66 22.01
CA ALA A 49 1.08 5.92 22.57
C ALA A 49 0.68 5.80 24.05
N CYS A 50 0.13 4.66 24.44
CA CYS A 50 -0.02 4.17 25.80
C CYS A 50 0.63 2.78 25.87
N GLY A 51 1.10 2.35 27.03
CA GLY A 51 1.77 1.06 27.18
C GLY A 51 0.84 -0.15 27.01
N ALA A 52 1.37 -1.35 27.19
CA ALA A 52 0.62 -2.60 27.07
C ALA A 52 -0.60 -2.64 28.00
N ASN A 53 -1.67 -3.33 27.56
CA ASN A 53 -2.92 -3.50 28.30
C ASN A 53 -3.61 -2.18 28.68
N SER A 54 -3.43 -1.13 27.88
CA SER A 54 -4.05 0.18 28.13
C SER A 54 -4.82 0.68 26.91
N PHE A 55 -5.69 1.66 27.14
CA PHE A 55 -6.44 2.37 26.10
C PHE A 55 -5.90 3.75 25.88
N CYS A 56 -5.86 4.15 24.64
CA CYS A 56 -5.72 5.53 24.23
C CYS A 56 -7.07 6.10 23.80
N SER A 57 -7.45 7.23 24.38
CA SER A 57 -8.55 8.07 23.92
C SER A 57 -8.03 9.48 23.61
N TYR A 58 -8.60 10.11 22.61
CA TYR A 58 -8.26 11.48 22.25
C TYR A 58 -9.41 12.41 22.59
N VAL A 59 -9.13 13.42 23.42
CA VAL A 59 -10.12 14.43 23.82
C VAL A 59 -9.69 15.77 23.20
N ILE A 60 -10.59 16.34 22.39
CA ILE A 60 -10.35 17.65 21.72
C ILE A 60 -10.05 18.70 22.80
N GLY A 61 -8.95 19.44 22.65
CA GLY A 61 -8.50 20.46 23.59
C GLY A 61 -7.63 19.95 24.76
N TYR A 62 -7.70 18.67 25.11
CA TYR A 62 -6.89 18.05 26.19
C TYR A 62 -5.83 17.09 25.68
N GLY A 63 -5.92 16.67 24.40
CA GLY A 63 -4.96 15.77 23.81
C GLY A 63 -5.22 14.29 24.12
N ARG A 64 -4.13 13.52 24.19
CA ARG A 64 -4.12 12.08 24.45
C ARG A 64 -4.39 11.79 25.92
N LYS A 65 -5.31 10.86 26.18
CA LYS A 65 -5.59 10.34 27.51
C LYS A 65 -5.42 8.82 27.52
N CYS A 66 -4.51 8.30 28.35
CA CYS A 66 -4.34 6.88 28.60
C CYS A 66 -5.23 6.44 29.77
N SER A 67 -5.75 5.22 29.72
CA SER A 67 -6.54 4.61 30.79
C SER A 67 -6.39 3.09 30.77
N CYS A 68 -6.57 2.45 31.91
CA CYS A 68 -6.63 1.00 32.00
C CYS A 68 -8.04 0.48 31.74
N PRO A 69 -8.20 -0.72 31.14
CA PRO A 69 -9.48 -1.41 31.09
C PRO A 69 -9.92 -1.86 32.49
N SER A 70 -11.19 -2.15 32.64
CA SER A 70 -11.74 -2.69 33.89
C SER A 70 -10.97 -3.96 34.32
N GLY A 71 -10.63 -4.10 35.59
CA GLY A 71 -9.83 -5.22 36.12
C GLY A 71 -8.32 -5.05 35.96
N TYR A 72 -7.89 -3.91 35.43
CA TYR A 72 -6.47 -3.54 35.29
C TYR A 72 -6.18 -2.21 35.99
N LYS A 73 -5.01 -2.09 36.56
CA LYS A 73 -4.48 -0.86 37.16
C LYS A 73 -3.20 -0.42 36.45
N MET A 74 -2.88 0.84 36.56
CA MET A 74 -1.64 1.41 36.02
C MET A 74 -0.44 0.77 36.71
N LYS A 75 0.48 0.19 35.92
CA LYS A 75 1.67 -0.52 36.44
C LYS A 75 2.66 0.44 37.08
N ASN A 76 2.89 1.59 36.46
CA ASN A 76 3.76 2.65 36.97
C ASN A 76 3.00 3.97 36.96
N ARG A 77 2.72 4.52 38.14
CA ARG A 77 1.91 5.75 38.28
C ARG A 77 2.53 7.00 37.64
N SER A 78 3.83 6.97 37.34
CA SER A 78 4.55 8.10 36.75
C SER A 78 4.75 7.99 35.24
N ASP A 79 4.62 6.79 34.66
CA ASP A 79 4.88 6.57 33.23
C ASP A 79 3.90 5.59 32.59
N TRP A 80 3.15 6.09 31.59
CA TRP A 80 2.24 5.28 30.81
C TRP A 80 2.92 4.31 29.85
N ALA A 81 4.22 4.44 29.59
CA ALA A 81 4.97 3.51 28.75
C ALA A 81 4.93 2.07 29.29
N ASP A 82 4.87 1.91 30.63
CA ASP A 82 4.76 0.62 31.30
C ASP A 82 3.35 -0.01 31.19
N GLY A 83 2.35 0.76 30.80
CA GLY A 83 0.96 0.31 30.59
C GLY A 83 0.22 -0.09 31.86
N CYS A 84 -0.65 -1.08 31.71
CA CYS A 84 -1.49 -1.59 32.79
C CYS A 84 -1.19 -3.04 33.11
N GLU A 85 -1.40 -3.42 34.37
CA GLU A 85 -1.31 -4.80 34.87
C GLU A 85 -2.64 -5.25 35.45
N LEU A 86 -2.90 -6.56 35.46
CA LEU A 86 -4.10 -7.13 36.07
C LEU A 86 -4.12 -6.85 37.57
N GLU A 87 -5.28 -6.44 38.09
CA GLU A 87 -5.48 -6.27 39.55
C GLU A 87 -5.64 -7.60 40.28
N VAL A 88 -6.16 -8.61 39.59
CA VAL A 88 -6.46 -9.94 40.13
C VAL A 88 -5.90 -11.00 39.19
N GLU A 89 -5.17 -11.97 39.71
CA GLU A 89 -4.60 -13.07 38.91
C GLU A 89 -5.71 -13.89 38.24
N LEU A 90 -5.51 -14.23 36.96
CA LEU A 90 -6.39 -15.10 36.20
C LEU A 90 -6.17 -16.55 36.61
N SER A 91 -7.23 -17.24 36.96
CA SER A 91 -7.21 -18.68 37.18
C SER A 91 -7.41 -19.44 35.87
N CYS A 92 -6.62 -20.52 35.67
CA CYS A 92 -6.78 -21.44 34.54
C CYS A 92 -7.84 -22.52 34.76
N LYS A 93 -8.55 -22.49 35.90
CA LYS A 93 -9.59 -23.49 36.16
C LYS A 93 -10.86 -23.17 35.37
N GLU A 94 -11.42 -24.22 34.79
CA GLU A 94 -12.73 -24.15 34.13
C GLU A 94 -13.76 -23.55 35.10
N ASN A 95 -14.57 -22.62 34.63
CA ASN A 95 -15.64 -21.93 35.35
C ASN A 95 -15.25 -20.80 36.32
N GLU A 96 -13.98 -20.50 36.57
CA GLU A 96 -13.57 -19.37 37.43
C GLU A 96 -13.42 -18.05 36.66
N SER A 97 -13.27 -18.11 35.35
CA SER A 97 -13.14 -16.95 34.46
C SER A 97 -14.41 -16.70 33.64
N GLY A 98 -14.63 -15.45 33.28
CA GLY A 98 -15.68 -14.97 32.39
C GLY A 98 -15.14 -13.88 31.46
N PHE A 99 -16.03 -13.29 30.65
CA PHE A 99 -15.64 -12.24 29.73
C PHE A 99 -16.44 -10.96 29.96
N LEU A 100 -15.74 -9.84 29.92
CA LEU A 100 -16.31 -8.50 29.89
C LEU A 100 -16.21 -7.96 28.46
N MET A 101 -17.35 -7.57 27.88
CA MET A 101 -17.39 -6.98 26.55
C MET A 101 -16.91 -5.52 26.59
N LEU A 102 -15.98 -5.18 25.73
CA LEU A 102 -15.50 -3.83 25.50
C LEU A 102 -15.92 -3.42 24.08
N SER A 103 -16.94 -2.59 23.99
CA SER A 103 -17.49 -2.13 22.71
C SER A 103 -16.70 -0.98 22.12
N HIS A 104 -16.62 -0.93 20.79
CA HIS A 104 -15.92 0.12 20.04
C HIS A 104 -14.45 0.28 20.41
N VAL A 105 -13.79 -0.84 20.69
CA VAL A 105 -12.39 -0.91 21.07
C VAL A 105 -11.66 -1.83 20.11
N ASP A 106 -10.45 -1.43 19.74
CA ASP A 106 -9.53 -2.27 19.01
C ASP A 106 -8.18 -2.28 19.74
N PHE A 107 -7.54 -3.46 19.77
CA PHE A 107 -6.17 -3.62 20.22
C PHE A 107 -5.34 -4.08 19.05
N TYR A 108 -4.26 -3.38 18.81
CA TYR A 108 -3.36 -3.69 17.71
C TYR A 108 -2.93 -5.16 17.76
N SER A 109 -3.33 -5.91 16.74
CA SER A 109 -2.96 -7.32 16.59
C SER A 109 -1.61 -7.40 15.90
N TYR A 110 -0.57 -7.85 16.61
CA TYR A 110 0.73 -8.15 16.04
C TYR A 110 0.82 -9.66 15.80
N TYR A 111 1.13 -10.05 14.56
CA TYR A 111 1.39 -11.45 14.23
C TYR A 111 2.47 -12.03 15.14
N GLY A 112 2.11 -13.01 15.93
CA GLY A 112 2.98 -13.65 16.92
C GLY A 112 2.53 -13.49 18.39
N ASN A 113 1.56 -12.61 18.66
CA ASN A 113 0.93 -12.48 19.98
C ASN A 113 -0.51 -13.01 20.01
N ASP A 114 -1.04 -13.45 18.87
CA ASP A 114 -2.34 -14.09 18.76
C ASP A 114 -2.15 -15.60 18.58
N PHE A 115 -3.00 -16.42 19.19
CA PHE A 115 -3.01 -17.88 19.02
C PHE A 115 -3.32 -18.32 17.57
N GLY A 116 -3.64 -17.38 16.69
CA GLY A 116 -4.00 -17.60 15.30
C GLY A 116 -5.25 -16.85 14.88
N ASN A 117 -5.56 -16.97 13.60
CA ASN A 117 -6.77 -16.42 12.99
C ASN A 117 -7.70 -17.60 12.66
N PHE A 118 -8.78 -17.74 13.41
CA PHE A 118 -9.73 -18.84 13.21
C PHE A 118 -10.95 -18.31 12.43
N LEU A 119 -11.10 -18.83 11.21
CA LEU A 119 -12.21 -18.48 10.33
C LEU A 119 -13.38 -19.44 10.55
N ASN A 120 -14.59 -18.94 10.38
CA ASN A 120 -15.86 -19.69 10.52
C ASN A 120 -16.12 -20.25 11.94
N TYR A 121 -15.45 -19.72 12.96
CA TYR A 121 -15.79 -20.05 14.34
C TYR A 121 -17.06 -19.33 14.75
N THR A 122 -17.92 -20.02 15.52
CA THR A 122 -19.04 -19.36 16.21
C THR A 122 -18.49 -18.57 17.41
N PHE A 123 -19.30 -17.65 17.94
CA PHE A 123 -18.94 -16.90 19.14
C PHE A 123 -18.59 -17.84 20.31
N ASP A 124 -19.41 -18.88 20.54
CA ASP A 124 -19.17 -19.84 21.61
C ASP A 124 -17.88 -20.64 21.41
N GLN A 125 -17.58 -21.06 20.20
CA GLN A 125 -16.30 -21.72 19.88
C GLN A 125 -15.10 -20.82 20.14
N CYS A 126 -15.20 -19.52 19.80
CA CYS A 126 -14.15 -18.55 20.05
C CYS A 126 -13.95 -18.31 21.55
N ARG A 127 -15.05 -18.16 22.30
CA ARG A 127 -15.04 -18.04 23.76
C ARG A 127 -14.40 -19.25 24.43
N ASP A 128 -14.83 -20.47 24.05
CA ASP A 128 -14.38 -21.70 24.67
C ASP A 128 -12.91 -21.99 24.36
N LEU A 129 -12.45 -21.62 23.15
CA LEU A 129 -11.03 -21.65 22.77
C LEU A 129 -10.18 -20.77 23.71
N CYS A 130 -10.64 -19.54 23.98
CA CYS A 130 -9.92 -18.63 24.87
C CYS A 130 -10.02 -19.04 26.36
N LEU A 131 -11.13 -19.69 26.77
CA LEU A 131 -11.26 -20.26 28.13
C LEU A 131 -10.28 -21.41 28.36
N ALA A 132 -10.13 -22.30 27.38
CA ALA A 132 -9.24 -23.45 27.45
C ALA A 132 -7.76 -23.07 27.46
N ALA A 133 -7.40 -21.92 26.87
CA ALA A 133 -6.03 -21.45 26.80
C ALA A 133 -5.73 -20.55 28.00
N CYS A 134 -4.77 -20.97 28.85
CA CYS A 134 -4.33 -20.19 30.02
C CYS A 134 -3.75 -18.84 29.63
N ASP A 135 -3.01 -18.78 28.54
CA ASP A 135 -2.35 -17.57 28.05
C ASP A 135 -3.30 -16.61 27.32
N CYS A 136 -4.54 -17.04 27.03
CA CYS A 136 -5.52 -16.16 26.43
C CYS A 136 -6.09 -15.18 27.44
N ILE A 137 -5.89 -13.89 27.22
CA ILE A 137 -6.39 -12.80 28.08
C ILE A 137 -7.58 -12.05 27.50
N ALA A 138 -7.83 -12.20 26.19
CA ALA A 138 -8.98 -11.63 25.50
C ALA A 138 -9.21 -12.33 24.16
N PHE A 139 -10.37 -12.13 23.56
CA PHE A 139 -10.57 -12.43 22.15
C PHE A 139 -11.38 -11.33 21.46
N GLU A 140 -11.12 -11.14 20.20
CA GLU A 140 -11.93 -10.32 19.32
C GLU A 140 -12.76 -11.24 18.43
N TYR A 141 -14.06 -10.92 18.33
CA TYR A 141 -14.99 -11.63 17.47
C TYR A 141 -15.65 -10.67 16.51
N ASN A 142 -15.49 -10.91 15.23
CA ASN A 142 -16.03 -10.04 14.19
C ASN A 142 -16.66 -10.86 13.08
N PHE A 143 -17.87 -10.48 12.65
CA PHE A 143 -18.53 -11.05 11.49
C PHE A 143 -18.30 -10.16 10.27
N ASN A 144 -17.57 -10.66 9.30
CA ASN A 144 -17.38 -9.96 8.03
C ASN A 144 -18.61 -10.18 7.15
N LYS A 145 -19.47 -9.17 7.08
CA LYS A 145 -20.72 -9.19 6.29
C LYS A 145 -20.48 -9.33 4.78
N GLU A 146 -19.36 -8.84 4.27
CA GLU A 146 -19.04 -8.89 2.84
C GLU A 146 -18.51 -10.27 2.42
N ALA A 147 -17.74 -10.89 3.28
CA ALA A 147 -17.13 -12.19 3.02
C ALA A 147 -17.99 -13.38 3.53
N GLY A 148 -19.04 -13.10 4.33
CA GLY A 148 -19.99 -14.11 4.82
C GLY A 148 -19.43 -15.06 5.88
N TYR A 149 -18.30 -14.71 6.53
CA TYR A 149 -17.69 -15.54 7.56
C TYR A 149 -17.34 -14.77 8.83
N SER A 150 -17.29 -15.49 9.94
CA SER A 150 -16.85 -14.96 11.23
C SER A 150 -15.34 -15.15 11.41
N LYS A 151 -14.74 -14.22 12.14
CA LYS A 151 -13.33 -14.23 12.51
C LYS A 151 -13.20 -14.23 14.01
N CYS A 152 -12.37 -15.09 14.53
CA CYS A 152 -12.02 -15.22 15.94
C CYS A 152 -10.51 -14.98 16.10
N TYR A 153 -10.14 -14.01 16.96
CA TYR A 153 -8.77 -13.65 17.24
C TYR A 153 -8.50 -13.72 18.76
N PRO A 154 -8.10 -14.88 19.30
CA PRO A 154 -7.68 -14.97 20.70
C PRO A 154 -6.35 -14.24 20.89
N LYS A 155 -6.25 -13.43 21.96
CA LYS A 155 -5.12 -12.55 22.23
C LYS A 155 -4.40 -12.96 23.50
N THR A 156 -3.06 -13.06 23.43
CA THR A 156 -2.18 -13.29 24.59
C THR A 156 -1.70 -11.98 25.22
N ARG A 157 -1.78 -10.88 24.45
CA ARG A 157 -1.40 -9.53 24.88
C ARG A 157 -2.31 -8.50 24.25
N LEU A 158 -2.60 -7.44 24.99
CA LEU A 158 -3.36 -6.30 24.50
C LEU A 158 -2.36 -5.16 24.25
N LEU A 159 -2.10 -4.87 23.00
CA LEU A 159 -1.16 -3.84 22.60
C LEU A 159 -1.88 -2.63 22.02
N ASN A 160 -1.52 -1.44 22.52
CA ASN A 160 -1.93 -0.16 21.94
C ASN A 160 -3.43 -0.04 21.66
N GLY A 161 -4.24 -0.31 22.68
CA GLY A 161 -5.70 -0.22 22.58
C GLY A 161 -6.16 1.20 22.30
N TYR A 162 -7.14 1.36 21.43
CA TYR A 162 -7.81 2.64 21.23
C TYR A 162 -9.32 2.47 21.13
N ARG A 163 -10.05 3.49 21.56
CA ARG A 163 -11.50 3.53 21.51
C ARG A 163 -11.97 4.59 20.53
N SER A 164 -12.86 4.20 19.61
CA SER A 164 -13.49 5.12 18.67
C SER A 164 -14.92 4.65 18.33
N PRO A 165 -15.90 5.55 18.27
CA PRO A 165 -17.26 5.19 17.83
C PRO A 165 -17.33 4.62 16.41
N GLU A 166 -16.31 4.82 15.60
CA GLU A 166 -16.20 4.32 14.21
C GLU A 166 -15.79 2.84 14.14
N LEU A 167 -15.34 2.25 15.26
CA LEU A 167 -14.92 0.86 15.31
C LEU A 167 -16.12 -0.07 15.39
N ASN A 168 -16.17 -1.06 14.50
CA ASN A 168 -17.22 -2.09 14.46
C ASN A 168 -16.78 -3.39 15.15
N GLY A 169 -15.72 -3.37 15.95
CA GLY A 169 -15.19 -4.53 16.66
C GLY A 169 -15.54 -4.49 18.15
N ASP A 170 -15.83 -5.67 18.72
CA ASP A 170 -15.97 -5.88 20.15
C ASP A 170 -14.87 -6.82 20.63
N VAL A 171 -14.20 -6.43 21.72
CA VAL A 171 -13.19 -7.24 22.39
C VAL A 171 -13.75 -7.78 23.69
N TYR A 172 -13.60 -9.07 23.91
CA TYR A 172 -14.05 -9.78 25.08
C TYR A 172 -12.86 -10.06 26.01
N LEU A 173 -12.74 -9.27 27.07
CA LEU A 173 -11.64 -9.31 28.03
C LEU A 173 -11.88 -10.40 29.07
N LYS A 174 -10.94 -11.34 29.26
CA LYS A 174 -11.03 -12.42 30.22
C LYS A 174 -10.73 -11.88 31.63
N LEU A 175 -11.66 -12.06 32.55
CA LEU A 175 -11.56 -11.62 33.95
C LEU A 175 -12.12 -12.71 34.89
N PRO A 176 -11.72 -12.72 36.19
CA PRO A 176 -12.33 -13.59 37.18
C PRO A 176 -13.85 -13.32 37.29
N LYS A 177 -14.68 -14.35 37.34
CA LYS A 177 -16.14 -14.21 37.49
C LYS A 177 -16.52 -13.43 38.78
N SER A 178 -15.75 -13.58 39.85
CA SER A 178 -15.93 -12.82 41.09
C SER A 178 -15.81 -11.31 40.86
N TYR A 179 -14.85 -10.90 40.03
CA TYR A 179 -14.65 -9.49 39.66
C TYR A 179 -15.81 -8.97 38.80
N ILE A 180 -16.24 -9.74 37.81
CA ILE A 180 -17.35 -9.36 36.93
C ILE A 180 -18.66 -9.19 37.74
N LEU A 181 -18.93 -10.12 38.64
CA LEU A 181 -20.15 -10.06 39.47
C LEU A 181 -20.16 -8.92 40.49
N SER A 182 -18.99 -8.50 41.01
CA SER A 182 -18.87 -7.42 41.99
C SER A 182 -18.90 -6.01 41.40
N HIS A 183 -18.57 -5.86 40.09
CA HIS A 183 -18.45 -4.58 39.42
C HIS A 183 -19.49 -4.37 38.28
N HIS A 184 -20.27 -5.39 37.95
CA HIS A 184 -21.48 -5.24 37.13
C HIS A 184 -22.66 -4.89 38.05
N ASN A 185 -23.03 -3.61 38.11
CA ASN A 185 -24.41 -3.26 38.28
C ASN A 185 -25.13 -3.81 37.03
N PRO A 186 -26.23 -4.60 37.20
CA PRO A 186 -27.04 -4.97 36.06
C PRO A 186 -27.40 -3.64 35.37
N LEU A 187 -26.97 -3.50 34.12
CA LEU A 187 -27.39 -2.41 33.26
C LEU A 187 -28.91 -2.23 33.45
N GLU A 188 -29.31 -1.01 33.74
CA GLU A 188 -30.67 -0.59 33.51
C GLU A 188 -31.00 -0.95 32.06
N GLU A 189 -31.63 -2.10 31.88
CA GLU A 189 -32.47 -2.33 30.71
C GLU A 189 -33.50 -1.18 30.73
N PHE A 190 -33.33 -0.24 29.84
CA PHE A 190 -34.38 0.68 29.46
C PHE A 190 -35.48 -0.16 28.81
N ASN A 191 -36.28 -0.81 29.64
CA ASN A 191 -37.59 -1.33 29.27
C ASN A 191 -38.48 -0.12 28.97
N LEU A 192 -38.54 0.26 27.72
CA LEU A 192 -39.59 1.10 27.18
C LEU A 192 -40.91 0.31 27.19
N ASN A 193 -41.52 0.20 28.37
CA ASN A 193 -42.89 -0.22 28.51
C ASN A 193 -43.79 0.89 27.98
N CYS A 194 -44.16 0.82 26.72
CA CYS A 194 -45.31 1.52 26.18
C CYS A 194 -46.60 0.74 26.56
N SER A 195 -47.06 0.91 27.78
CA SER A 195 -48.41 0.51 28.16
C SER A 195 -49.35 1.69 27.93
N GLY A 196 -50.02 1.68 26.81
CA GLY A 196 -51.18 2.52 26.49
C GLY A 196 -52.40 1.64 26.38
N ASP A 197 -53.12 1.48 27.51
CA ASP A 197 -54.48 0.92 27.52
C ASP A 197 -55.41 1.87 26.78
N GLY A 198 -55.93 1.41 25.67
CA GLY A 198 -57.01 2.04 24.91
C GLY A 198 -58.02 0.98 24.47
N THR A 199 -58.96 0.67 25.34
CA THR A 199 -60.14 -0.14 25.00
C THR A 199 -60.97 0.58 23.95
N LEU A 200 -61.05 0.03 22.75
CA LEU A 200 -62.08 0.39 21.75
C LEU A 200 -63.00 -0.79 21.49
N GLN A 201 -64.25 -0.54 21.79
CA GLN A 201 -65.38 -1.46 21.58
C GLN A 201 -65.60 -1.74 20.08
N SER A 202 -65.89 -3.01 19.83
CA SER A 202 -66.23 -3.60 18.53
C SER A 202 -67.56 -3.12 17.99
N GLY A 203 -67.59 -2.50 16.85
CA GLY A 203 -68.75 -2.35 15.99
C GLY A 203 -68.50 -3.08 14.67
N LYS A 204 -69.30 -4.10 14.38
CA LYS A 204 -69.28 -4.89 13.15
C LYS A 204 -69.74 -4.08 11.95
N ASN A 205 -68.89 -3.77 10.98
CA ASN A 205 -69.31 -3.50 9.60
C ASN A 205 -68.27 -4.08 8.63
N SER A 206 -68.72 -5.07 7.87
CA SER A 206 -67.89 -5.90 6.97
C SER A 206 -67.33 -5.15 5.75
N THR A 207 -67.93 -4.05 5.34
CA THR A 207 -67.53 -3.25 4.17
C THR A 207 -66.40 -2.28 4.48
N GLU A 208 -66.34 -1.75 5.71
CA GLU A 208 -65.22 -0.88 6.13
C GLU A 208 -63.91 -1.65 6.28
N LYS A 209 -63.97 -2.93 6.65
CA LYS A 209 -62.78 -3.77 6.75
C LYS A 209 -62.13 -4.03 5.39
N PHE A 210 -62.90 -4.20 4.35
CA PHE A 210 -62.37 -4.41 2.99
C PHE A 210 -61.70 -3.15 2.44
N LEU A 211 -62.30 -1.97 2.64
CA LEU A 211 -61.71 -0.68 2.26
C LEU A 211 -60.45 -0.35 3.05
N LEU A 212 -60.42 -0.65 4.36
CA LEU A 212 -59.24 -0.50 5.20
C LEU A 212 -58.12 -1.45 4.78
N TRP A 213 -58.40 -2.72 4.48
CA TRP A 213 -57.44 -3.68 3.98
C TRP A 213 -56.87 -3.26 2.61
N PHE A 214 -57.68 -2.72 1.72
CA PHE A 214 -57.26 -2.23 0.42
C PHE A 214 -56.39 -0.96 0.55
N ALA A 215 -56.80 -0.01 1.38
CA ALA A 215 -56.05 1.20 1.66
C ALA A 215 -54.70 0.90 2.36
N CYS A 216 -54.68 -0.04 3.33
CA CYS A 216 -53.45 -0.48 3.97
C CYS A 216 -52.54 -1.27 3.02
N GLY A 217 -53.09 -2.03 2.08
CA GLY A 217 -52.35 -2.76 1.07
C GLY A 217 -51.66 -1.82 0.06
N VAL A 218 -52.40 -0.82 -0.44
CA VAL A 218 -51.84 0.17 -1.38
C VAL A 218 -50.82 1.09 -0.67
N GLY A 219 -51.18 1.60 0.52
CA GLY A 219 -50.25 2.42 1.31
C GLY A 219 -49.02 1.65 1.77
N GLY A 220 -49.15 0.35 2.07
CA GLY A 220 -48.02 -0.52 2.39
C GLY A 220 -47.06 -0.70 1.20
N LEU A 221 -47.57 -0.87 -0.01
CA LEU A 221 -46.80 -0.97 -1.23
C LEU A 221 -46.05 0.35 -1.56
N GLU A 222 -46.71 1.49 -1.36
CA GLU A 222 -46.08 2.81 -1.53
C GLU A 222 -44.93 3.02 -0.52
N ILE A 223 -45.16 2.69 0.76
CA ILE A 223 -44.13 2.78 1.79
C ILE A 223 -42.95 1.86 1.48
N ILE A 224 -43.22 0.61 1.08
CA ILE A 224 -42.17 -0.35 0.72
C ILE A 224 -41.39 0.16 -0.51
N SER A 225 -42.06 0.69 -1.54
CA SER A 225 -41.37 1.24 -2.72
C SER A 225 -40.54 2.47 -2.38
N PHE A 226 -41.03 3.34 -1.49
CA PHE A 226 -40.29 4.50 -0.99
C PHE A 226 -39.05 4.09 -0.19
N PHE A 227 -39.18 3.12 0.73
CA PHE A 227 -38.05 2.59 1.48
C PHE A 227 -37.05 1.85 0.58
N LEU A 228 -37.53 1.13 -0.43
CA LEU A 228 -36.67 0.46 -1.41
C LEU A 228 -35.91 1.48 -2.25
N ALA A 229 -36.58 2.51 -2.75
CA ALA A 229 -35.94 3.60 -3.49
C ALA A 229 -34.94 4.36 -2.60
N TRP A 230 -35.32 4.67 -1.36
CA TRP A 230 -34.43 5.31 -0.39
C TRP A 230 -33.22 4.43 -0.04
N PHE A 231 -33.46 3.14 0.18
CA PHE A 231 -32.37 2.17 0.44
C PHE A 231 -31.41 2.07 -0.75
N LEU A 232 -31.93 2.06 -1.99
CA LEU A 232 -31.11 2.07 -3.19
C LEU A 232 -30.34 3.39 -3.34
N LEU A 233 -30.96 4.54 -3.03
CA LEU A 233 -30.28 5.84 -3.02
C LEU A 233 -29.20 5.92 -1.95
N ILE A 234 -29.45 5.42 -0.72
CA ILE A 234 -28.45 5.37 0.35
C ILE A 234 -27.31 4.42 -0.02
N LYS A 235 -27.62 3.28 -0.63
CA LYS A 235 -26.60 2.32 -1.07
C LYS A 235 -25.70 2.91 -2.17
N THR A 236 -26.27 3.64 -3.12
CA THR A 236 -25.50 4.35 -4.16
C THR A 236 -24.72 5.53 -3.60
N GLN A 237 -25.27 6.30 -2.65
CA GLN A 237 -24.56 7.39 -1.99
C GLN A 237 -23.43 6.91 -1.07
N LYS A 238 -23.59 5.77 -0.36
CA LYS A 238 -22.52 5.21 0.47
C LYS A 238 -21.35 4.69 -0.37
N SER A 239 -21.62 4.06 -1.51
CA SER A 239 -20.57 3.66 -2.46
C SER A 239 -19.79 4.87 -2.99
N LEU A 240 -20.47 5.94 -3.37
CA LEU A 240 -19.85 7.17 -3.90
C LEU A 240 -19.12 8.02 -2.81
N GLY A 241 -19.54 7.93 -1.56
CA GLY A 241 -18.98 8.76 -0.46
C GLY A 241 -17.67 8.23 0.11
N VAL A 242 -17.52 6.91 0.21
CA VAL A 242 -16.31 6.27 0.76
C VAL A 242 -15.16 6.43 -0.23
N ASP A 243 -15.40 6.24 -1.53
CA ASP A 243 -14.40 6.37 -2.56
C ASP A 243 -13.88 7.83 -2.68
N LYS A 244 -14.79 8.82 -2.62
CA LYS A 244 -14.41 10.22 -2.76
C LYS A 244 -13.47 10.71 -1.64
N GLN A 245 -13.68 10.29 -0.40
CA GLN A 245 -12.80 10.65 0.72
C GLN A 245 -11.43 9.96 0.66
N ALA A 246 -11.36 8.73 0.12
CA ALA A 246 -10.09 8.04 -0.10
C ALA A 246 -9.25 8.75 -1.17
N TYR A 247 -9.87 9.19 -2.26
CA TYR A 247 -9.19 9.97 -3.32
C TYR A 247 -8.69 11.33 -2.84
N ASP A 248 -9.51 12.08 -2.12
CA ASP A 248 -9.13 13.41 -1.64
C ASP A 248 -7.96 13.35 -0.64
N ARG A 249 -7.80 12.23 0.09
CA ARG A 249 -6.64 12.01 0.99
C ARG A 249 -5.38 11.57 0.25
N ALA A 250 -5.52 10.71 -0.75
CA ALA A 250 -4.39 10.18 -1.52
C ALA A 250 -3.80 11.23 -2.46
N ALA A 251 -4.63 12.18 -2.92
CA ALA A 251 -4.31 13.12 -3.98
C ALA A 251 -3.98 14.54 -3.49
N ILE A 252 -3.59 14.69 -2.22
CA ILE A 252 -3.19 16.00 -1.66
C ILE A 252 -1.98 16.54 -2.45
N GLY A 253 -2.17 17.65 -3.14
CA GLY A 253 -1.12 18.32 -3.91
C GLY A 253 -1.26 18.20 -5.44
N PHE A 254 -2.10 17.29 -5.95
CA PHE A 254 -2.33 17.14 -7.38
C PHE A 254 -3.51 17.99 -7.89
N ARG A 255 -3.40 18.47 -9.13
CA ARG A 255 -4.50 19.16 -9.79
C ARG A 255 -5.61 18.17 -10.15
N LYS A 256 -6.83 18.47 -9.72
CA LYS A 256 -8.01 17.75 -10.16
C LYS A 256 -8.52 18.36 -11.45
N PHE A 257 -8.58 17.55 -12.51
CA PHE A 257 -9.10 17.93 -13.80
C PHE A 257 -10.55 17.45 -13.95
N THR A 258 -11.36 18.20 -14.72
CA THR A 258 -12.67 17.73 -15.16
C THR A 258 -12.54 16.83 -16.38
N TYR A 259 -13.49 15.92 -16.55
CA TYR A 259 -13.52 15.08 -17.76
C TYR A 259 -13.62 15.91 -19.05
N THR A 260 -14.39 17.02 -19.00
CA THR A 260 -14.55 17.93 -20.12
C THR A 260 -13.24 18.62 -20.50
N GLU A 261 -12.43 19.06 -19.52
CA GLU A 261 -11.09 19.61 -19.77
C GLU A 261 -10.20 18.59 -20.48
N LEU A 262 -10.13 17.35 -19.97
CA LEU A 262 -9.26 16.31 -20.54
C LEU A 262 -9.75 15.85 -21.92
N LYS A 263 -11.07 15.77 -22.11
CA LYS A 263 -11.66 15.48 -23.43
C LYS A 263 -11.32 16.56 -24.47
N LYS A 264 -11.32 17.84 -24.05
CA LYS A 264 -10.91 18.96 -24.92
C LYS A 264 -9.41 18.90 -25.20
N ALA A 265 -8.58 18.69 -24.17
CA ALA A 265 -7.12 18.60 -24.27
C ALA A 265 -6.67 17.51 -25.25
N THR A 266 -7.36 16.35 -25.25
CA THR A 266 -7.08 15.20 -26.13
C THR A 266 -7.81 15.25 -27.47
N LYS A 267 -8.51 16.34 -27.82
CA LYS A 267 -9.36 16.44 -28.99
C LYS A 267 -10.35 15.26 -29.12
N SER A 268 -11.05 14.98 -28.02
CA SER A 268 -11.96 13.83 -27.85
C SER A 268 -11.25 12.47 -27.95
N PHE A 269 -10.07 12.36 -27.36
CA PHE A 269 -9.26 11.12 -27.31
C PHE A 269 -8.87 10.61 -28.70
N SER A 270 -8.46 11.54 -29.59
CA SER A 270 -8.17 11.22 -31.00
C SER A 270 -6.75 10.68 -31.23
N GLU A 271 -5.76 11.05 -30.40
CA GLU A 271 -4.36 10.66 -30.60
C GLU A 271 -3.96 9.64 -29.50
N GLU A 272 -4.11 8.36 -29.82
CA GLU A 272 -3.66 7.26 -28.97
C GLU A 272 -2.15 7.09 -29.12
N ILE A 273 -1.42 7.07 -27.98
CA ILE A 273 0.04 6.90 -27.93
C ILE A 273 0.46 5.61 -27.23
N GLY A 274 -0.48 4.89 -26.62
CA GLY A 274 -0.20 3.62 -25.94
C GLY A 274 -1.46 2.92 -25.50
N ARG A 275 -1.41 1.57 -25.50
CA ARG A 275 -2.50 0.72 -25.03
C ARG A 275 -1.96 -0.47 -24.28
N GLY A 276 -2.50 -0.73 -23.09
CA GLY A 276 -2.10 -1.85 -22.26
C GLY A 276 -3.23 -2.38 -21.37
N ALA A 277 -2.89 -3.32 -20.48
CA ALA A 277 -3.83 -3.91 -19.53
C ALA A 277 -4.48 -2.86 -18.61
N GLY A 278 -3.72 -1.84 -18.20
CA GLY A 278 -4.19 -0.76 -17.31
C GLY A 278 -5.05 0.30 -18.00
N GLY A 279 -5.14 0.33 -19.34
CA GLY A 279 -5.92 1.34 -20.05
C GLY A 279 -5.30 1.83 -21.34
N ILE A 280 -5.80 2.98 -21.83
CA ILE A 280 -5.34 3.61 -23.07
C ILE A 280 -4.74 4.97 -22.71
N VAL A 281 -3.59 5.29 -23.30
CA VAL A 281 -2.91 6.56 -23.12
C VAL A 281 -3.07 7.43 -24.36
N TYR A 282 -3.48 8.68 -24.13
CA TYR A 282 -3.68 9.67 -25.18
C TYR A 282 -2.76 10.86 -25.01
N LYS A 283 -2.27 11.42 -26.11
CA LYS A 283 -1.60 12.71 -26.11
C LYS A 283 -2.60 13.84 -26.01
N GLY A 284 -2.32 14.83 -25.18
CA GLY A 284 -3.17 16.01 -25.03
C GLY A 284 -2.35 17.27 -24.81
N VAL A 285 -2.96 18.42 -25.11
CA VAL A 285 -2.40 19.74 -24.82
C VAL A 285 -3.30 20.41 -23.78
N LEU A 286 -2.76 20.65 -22.59
CA LEU A 286 -3.48 21.26 -21.49
C LEU A 286 -3.72 22.76 -21.75
N SER A 287 -4.58 23.39 -20.95
CA SER A 287 -4.93 24.82 -21.07
C SER A 287 -3.75 25.78 -20.84
N ASP A 288 -2.68 25.29 -20.21
CA ASP A 288 -1.41 26.00 -19.99
C ASP A 288 -0.35 25.70 -21.07
N ASN A 289 -0.76 25.12 -22.20
CA ASN A 289 0.06 24.71 -23.35
C ASN A 289 1.08 23.60 -23.07
N ARG A 290 1.08 22.96 -21.91
CA ARG A 290 1.90 21.78 -21.67
C ARG A 290 1.35 20.58 -22.43
N VAL A 291 2.24 19.80 -23.04
CA VAL A 291 1.90 18.52 -23.63
C VAL A 291 1.88 17.47 -22.53
N ALA A 292 0.79 16.71 -22.46
CA ALA A 292 0.55 15.71 -21.44
C ALA A 292 0.25 14.33 -22.02
N ALA A 293 0.59 13.28 -21.29
CA ALA A 293 0.11 11.93 -21.50
C ALA A 293 -1.08 11.66 -20.57
N ILE A 294 -2.23 11.32 -21.12
CA ILE A 294 -3.48 11.16 -20.38
C ILE A 294 -3.90 9.69 -20.45
N LYS A 295 -3.70 8.96 -19.35
CA LYS A 295 -4.04 7.54 -19.21
C LYS A 295 -5.51 7.41 -18.80
N HIS A 296 -6.33 6.83 -19.65
CA HIS A 296 -7.72 6.50 -19.38
C HIS A 296 -7.83 5.05 -18.97
N LEU A 297 -8.10 4.80 -17.70
CA LEU A 297 -8.17 3.46 -17.16
C LEU A 297 -9.44 2.72 -17.58
N ASN A 298 -9.36 1.38 -17.69
CA ASN A 298 -10.49 0.55 -18.04
C ASN A 298 -11.55 0.55 -16.92
N GLU A 299 -12.84 0.52 -17.30
CA GLU A 299 -14.01 0.60 -16.40
C GLU A 299 -14.22 -0.66 -15.52
N ALA A 300 -13.40 -1.72 -15.63
CA ALA A 300 -13.52 -2.91 -14.82
C ALA A 300 -13.12 -2.62 -13.35
N SER A 301 -13.69 -3.36 -12.40
CA SER A 301 -13.44 -3.24 -10.96
C SER A 301 -11.94 -3.29 -10.55
N GLN A 302 -11.09 -3.79 -11.43
CA GLN A 302 -9.64 -3.84 -11.29
C GLN A 302 -8.99 -2.46 -11.46
N GLY A 303 -9.56 -1.59 -12.32
CA GLY A 303 -9.03 -0.25 -12.61
C GLY A 303 -9.10 0.72 -11.41
N GLU A 304 -10.06 0.54 -10.50
CA GLU A 304 -10.19 1.38 -9.29
C GLU A 304 -9.01 1.17 -8.33
N GLY A 305 -8.65 -0.10 -8.07
CA GLY A 305 -7.53 -0.43 -7.21
C GLY A 305 -6.19 0.03 -7.79
N GLU A 306 -5.99 -0.12 -9.08
CA GLU A 306 -4.79 0.34 -9.80
C GLU A 306 -4.71 1.88 -9.79
N PHE A 307 -5.82 2.57 -10.04
CA PHE A 307 -5.89 4.02 -9.96
C PHE A 307 -5.49 4.55 -8.57
N LEU A 308 -6.08 3.99 -7.52
CA LEU A 308 -5.79 4.42 -6.14
C LEU A 308 -4.35 4.13 -5.75
N ALA A 309 -3.80 2.97 -6.12
CA ALA A 309 -2.41 2.62 -5.89
C ALA A 309 -1.48 3.62 -6.58
N GLU A 310 -1.73 3.92 -7.85
CA GLU A 310 -0.91 4.83 -8.66
C GLU A 310 -0.93 6.26 -8.11
N VAL A 311 -2.11 6.82 -7.80
CA VAL A 311 -2.25 8.16 -7.20
C VAL A 311 -1.58 8.23 -5.82
N THR A 312 -1.75 7.19 -4.99
CA THR A 312 -1.20 7.18 -3.62
C THR A 312 0.33 7.11 -3.62
N ILE A 313 0.91 6.35 -4.54
CA ILE A 313 2.36 6.15 -4.61
C ILE A 313 3.03 7.36 -5.25
N ILE A 314 2.55 7.79 -6.42
CA ILE A 314 3.17 8.92 -7.15
C ILE A 314 3.10 10.21 -6.33
N GLY A 315 2.05 10.39 -5.50
CA GLY A 315 1.95 11.54 -4.60
C GLY A 315 3.03 11.62 -3.53
N ARG A 316 3.83 10.58 -3.35
CA ARG A 316 4.87 10.47 -2.32
C ARG A 316 6.30 10.46 -2.89
N ILE A 317 6.44 10.40 -4.21
CA ILE A 317 7.73 10.27 -4.88
C ILE A 317 8.01 11.52 -5.74
N ASN A 318 9.29 11.91 -5.75
CA ASN A 318 9.79 12.95 -6.64
C ASN A 318 11.25 12.64 -6.96
N HIS A 319 11.52 12.19 -8.18
CA HIS A 319 12.88 11.83 -8.61
C HIS A 319 13.00 11.97 -10.13
N MET A 320 14.15 12.42 -10.64
CA MET A 320 14.36 12.68 -12.06
C MET A 320 14.18 11.47 -12.97
N ASN A 321 14.35 10.26 -12.46
CA ASN A 321 14.17 8.99 -13.18
C ASN A 321 12.83 8.29 -12.88
N LEU A 322 11.87 9.02 -12.32
CA LEU A 322 10.48 8.57 -12.11
C LEU A 322 9.51 9.50 -12.82
N ILE A 323 8.43 8.95 -13.34
CA ILE A 323 7.40 9.73 -14.06
C ILE A 323 6.72 10.73 -13.12
N GLU A 324 6.54 11.96 -13.59
CA GLU A 324 5.80 13.00 -12.87
C GLU A 324 4.31 12.96 -13.22
N MET A 325 3.45 12.91 -12.21
CA MET A 325 2.01 13.04 -12.38
C MET A 325 1.59 14.48 -12.08
N TRP A 326 0.87 15.11 -13.01
CA TRP A 326 0.39 16.49 -12.85
C TRP A 326 -1.01 16.57 -12.29
N GLY A 327 -1.77 15.48 -12.37
CA GLY A 327 -3.11 15.45 -11.82
C GLY A 327 -3.95 14.25 -12.26
N TYR A 328 -5.23 14.31 -11.94
CA TYR A 328 -6.15 13.20 -12.16
C TYR A 328 -7.59 13.68 -12.38
N CYS A 329 -8.44 12.79 -12.90
CA CYS A 329 -9.90 12.97 -13.00
C CYS A 329 -10.63 11.77 -12.42
N THR A 330 -11.66 12.05 -11.56
CA THR A 330 -12.53 11.05 -10.92
C THR A 330 -14.00 11.40 -11.08
N GLU A 331 -14.41 11.88 -12.26
CA GLU A 331 -15.81 12.25 -12.53
C GLU A 331 -16.63 11.05 -13.00
N GLY A 332 -17.71 10.76 -12.28
CA GLY A 332 -18.58 9.62 -12.56
C GLY A 332 -17.78 8.31 -12.62
N LYS A 333 -17.90 7.60 -13.75
CA LYS A 333 -17.16 6.36 -14.00
C LYS A 333 -15.77 6.56 -14.61
N HIS A 334 -15.39 7.79 -14.91
CA HIS A 334 -14.12 8.09 -15.58
C HIS A 334 -12.98 8.17 -14.58
N ARG A 335 -11.91 7.43 -14.86
CA ARG A 335 -10.66 7.44 -14.12
C ARG A 335 -9.53 7.76 -15.10
N LEU A 336 -9.00 8.98 -15.01
CA LEU A 336 -7.92 9.44 -15.87
C LEU A 336 -6.77 9.96 -15.00
N LEU A 337 -5.55 9.64 -15.42
CA LEU A 337 -4.30 10.13 -14.83
C LEU A 337 -3.58 10.99 -15.87
N VAL A 338 -3.01 12.11 -15.41
CA VAL A 338 -2.35 13.10 -16.26
C VAL A 338 -0.88 13.17 -15.90
N TYR A 339 -0.02 12.79 -16.83
CA TYR A 339 1.43 12.74 -16.67
C TYR A 339 2.15 13.70 -17.61
N GLU A 340 3.43 13.94 -17.32
CA GLU A 340 4.34 14.50 -18.29
C GLU A 340 4.39 13.63 -19.55
N TYR A 341 4.62 14.28 -20.69
CA TYR A 341 4.72 13.58 -21.98
C TYR A 341 6.15 13.19 -22.26
N MET A 342 6.36 11.94 -22.67
CA MET A 342 7.67 11.37 -22.96
C MET A 342 7.82 11.21 -24.47
N GLU A 343 8.72 12.02 -25.04
CA GLU A 343 8.81 12.22 -26.50
C GLU A 343 9.25 10.97 -27.25
N HIS A 344 10.14 10.17 -26.65
CA HIS A 344 10.64 8.95 -27.29
C HIS A 344 9.86 7.68 -26.88
N GLY A 345 8.76 7.80 -26.14
CA GLY A 345 7.92 6.65 -25.78
C GLY A 345 8.64 5.64 -24.89
N SER A 346 8.32 4.35 -25.06
CA SER A 346 8.86 3.28 -24.19
C SER A 346 10.26 2.79 -24.65
N LEU A 347 11.04 2.27 -23.71
CA LEU A 347 12.28 1.56 -24.00
C LEU A 347 12.04 0.35 -24.92
N ALA A 348 10.89 -0.33 -24.78
CA ALA A 348 10.53 -1.46 -25.63
C ALA A 348 10.42 -1.08 -27.11
N ASP A 349 9.77 0.06 -27.40
CA ASP A 349 9.62 0.57 -28.77
C ASP A 349 10.99 0.94 -29.35
N ASN A 350 11.84 1.58 -28.55
CA ASN A 350 13.18 2.01 -28.98
C ASN A 350 14.14 0.84 -29.20
N LEU A 351 14.07 -0.21 -28.38
CA LEU A 351 14.83 -1.44 -28.61
C LEU A 351 14.39 -2.15 -29.89
N SER A 352 13.05 -2.23 -30.11
CA SER A 352 12.50 -2.84 -31.33
C SER A 352 12.86 -2.06 -32.61
N ALA A 353 12.95 -0.73 -32.51
CA ALA A 353 13.34 0.14 -33.62
C ALA A 353 14.86 0.25 -33.84
N ASN A 354 15.68 -0.33 -32.95
CA ASN A 354 17.14 -0.29 -32.98
C ASN A 354 17.75 1.13 -33.08
N VAL A 355 17.15 2.10 -32.37
CA VAL A 355 17.60 3.50 -32.40
C VAL A 355 18.54 3.88 -31.26
N LEU A 356 18.84 2.93 -30.38
CA LEU A 356 19.66 3.14 -29.19
C LEU A 356 21.10 2.63 -29.43
N ASP A 357 22.03 3.55 -29.47
CA ASP A 357 23.45 3.26 -29.37
C ASP A 357 23.85 2.85 -27.94
N TRP A 358 25.14 2.48 -27.76
CA TRP A 358 25.63 2.03 -26.46
C TRP A 358 25.52 3.11 -25.36
N GLU A 359 25.91 4.35 -25.68
CA GLU A 359 25.90 5.45 -24.72
C GLU A 359 24.47 5.70 -24.16
N LYS A 360 23.48 5.72 -25.07
CA LYS A 360 22.06 5.84 -24.64
C LYS A 360 21.61 4.64 -23.81
N ARG A 361 21.96 3.40 -24.22
CA ARG A 361 21.61 2.19 -23.45
C ARG A 361 22.20 2.25 -22.04
N PHE A 362 23.47 2.63 -21.89
CA PHE A 362 24.12 2.77 -20.59
C PHE A 362 23.48 3.87 -19.73
N LYS A 363 23.20 5.03 -20.33
CA LYS A 363 22.45 6.12 -19.65
C LYS A 363 21.08 5.65 -19.12
N ILE A 364 20.34 4.87 -19.92
CA ILE A 364 19.03 4.32 -19.54
C ILE A 364 19.17 3.31 -18.41
N ILE A 365 20.15 2.41 -18.49
CA ILE A 365 20.48 1.43 -17.45
C ILE A 365 20.75 2.13 -16.12
N MET A 366 21.66 3.11 -16.13
CA MET A 366 22.06 3.88 -14.95
C MET A 366 20.88 4.66 -14.35
N GLY A 367 20.12 5.38 -15.18
CA GLY A 367 18.99 6.17 -14.71
C GLY A 367 17.87 5.30 -14.12
N THR A 368 17.58 4.16 -14.75
CA THR A 368 16.61 3.20 -14.23
C THR A 368 17.03 2.65 -12.87
N ALA A 369 18.34 2.31 -12.70
CA ALA A 369 18.86 1.87 -11.40
C ALA A 369 18.71 2.94 -10.32
N LYS A 370 19.02 4.22 -10.64
CA LYS A 370 18.84 5.35 -9.71
C LYS A 370 17.39 5.54 -9.30
N GLY A 371 16.45 5.44 -10.25
CA GLY A 371 15.00 5.53 -9.95
C GLY A 371 14.53 4.42 -9.00
N LEU A 372 14.96 3.18 -9.23
CA LEU A 372 14.62 2.05 -8.37
C LEU A 372 15.31 2.12 -7.00
N ALA A 373 16.56 2.59 -6.93
CA ALA A 373 17.26 2.81 -5.66
C ALA A 373 16.50 3.82 -4.78
N TYR A 374 16.07 4.93 -5.38
CA TYR A 374 15.23 5.92 -4.69
C TYR A 374 13.94 5.32 -4.13
N LEU A 375 13.21 4.51 -4.90
CA LEU A 375 11.98 3.85 -4.45
C LEU A 375 12.22 2.89 -3.28
N HIS A 376 13.33 2.15 -3.31
CA HIS A 376 13.63 1.11 -2.34
C HIS A 376 14.23 1.65 -1.04
N GLU A 377 15.00 2.74 -1.10
CA GLU A 377 15.91 3.12 0.00
C GLU A 377 15.71 4.55 0.48
N ASP A 378 15.43 5.52 -0.42
CA ASP A 378 15.35 6.95 -0.08
C ASP A 378 13.93 7.40 0.29
N CYS A 379 12.89 6.69 -0.20
CA CYS A 379 11.50 7.01 0.15
C CYS A 379 11.21 6.75 1.64
N LEU A 380 10.29 7.54 2.20
CA LEU A 380 9.82 7.37 3.59
C LEU A 380 9.23 5.99 3.83
N ASP A 381 8.38 5.53 2.92
CA ASP A 381 7.89 4.16 2.84
C ASP A 381 8.62 3.45 1.70
N TRP A 382 9.02 2.21 1.88
CA TRP A 382 9.62 1.43 0.80
C TRP A 382 8.57 1.11 -0.25
N ILE A 383 8.90 1.41 -1.50
CA ILE A 383 8.01 1.19 -2.63
C ILE A 383 8.60 0.10 -3.51
N LEU A 384 7.88 -1.02 -3.63
CA LEU A 384 8.18 -2.06 -4.59
C LEU A 384 7.39 -1.79 -5.86
N HIS A 385 8.08 -1.71 -7.00
CA HIS A 385 7.43 -1.43 -8.29
C HIS A 385 6.62 -2.65 -8.78
N CYS A 386 7.17 -3.85 -8.64
CA CYS A 386 6.55 -5.14 -8.99
C CYS A 386 6.30 -5.42 -10.47
N ASP A 387 6.59 -4.49 -11.38
CA ASP A 387 6.43 -4.69 -12.84
C ASP A 387 7.49 -3.92 -13.65
N VAL A 388 8.76 -4.05 -13.27
CA VAL A 388 9.87 -3.47 -14.01
C VAL A 388 10.08 -4.22 -15.32
N LYS A 389 9.91 -3.51 -16.45
CA LYS A 389 10.06 -4.03 -17.82
C LYS A 389 10.27 -2.89 -18.81
N PRO A 390 10.76 -3.14 -20.04
CA PRO A 390 11.01 -2.07 -21.01
C PRO A 390 9.79 -1.22 -21.37
N GLN A 391 8.57 -1.78 -21.33
CA GLN A 391 7.33 -1.05 -21.59
C GLN A 391 7.03 0.02 -20.52
N ASN A 392 7.52 -0.18 -19.29
CA ASN A 392 7.32 0.70 -18.15
C ASN A 392 8.53 1.60 -17.86
N ILE A 393 9.46 1.71 -18.80
CA ILE A 393 10.58 2.65 -18.79
C ILE A 393 10.38 3.58 -19.98
N LEU A 394 10.00 4.82 -19.73
CA LEU A 394 9.78 5.82 -20.78
C LEU A 394 10.99 6.72 -20.93
N LEU A 395 11.14 7.28 -22.12
CA LEU A 395 12.29 8.09 -22.50
C LEU A 395 11.87 9.51 -22.88
N ASP A 396 12.47 10.50 -22.25
CA ASP A 396 12.23 11.91 -22.57
C ASP A 396 12.97 12.36 -23.85
N SER A 397 12.86 13.64 -24.20
CA SER A 397 13.50 14.23 -25.39
C SER A 397 15.04 14.08 -25.42
N THR A 398 15.67 13.78 -24.30
CA THR A 398 17.12 13.57 -24.14
C THR A 398 17.52 12.12 -23.91
N TYR A 399 16.58 11.18 -24.10
CA TYR A 399 16.72 9.76 -23.75
C TYR A 399 16.97 9.51 -22.27
N GLN A 400 16.58 10.43 -21.38
CA GLN A 400 16.61 10.19 -19.95
C GLN A 400 15.47 9.24 -19.57
N PRO A 401 15.74 8.12 -18.87
CA PRO A 401 14.69 7.17 -18.50
C PRO A 401 13.87 7.65 -17.33
N LYS A 402 12.58 7.35 -17.38
CA LYS A 402 11.65 7.52 -16.28
C LYS A 402 10.82 6.26 -16.09
N VAL A 403 10.89 5.67 -14.89
CA VAL A 403 10.09 4.49 -14.53
C VAL A 403 8.66 4.94 -14.30
N THR A 404 7.69 4.17 -14.83
CA THR A 404 6.26 4.49 -14.83
C THR A 404 5.40 3.26 -14.53
N ASP A 405 4.07 3.46 -14.40
CA ASP A 405 3.05 2.42 -14.18
C ASP A 405 3.14 1.76 -12.79
N PHE A 406 2.76 2.52 -11.77
CA PHE A 406 2.74 2.08 -10.37
C PHE A 406 1.46 1.33 -9.97
N GLY A 407 0.62 0.92 -10.93
CA GLY A 407 -0.65 0.24 -10.67
C GLY A 407 -0.52 -1.10 -9.93
N LEU A 408 0.62 -1.77 -10.06
CA LEU A 408 0.94 -3.02 -9.34
C LEU A 408 1.84 -2.82 -8.12
N SER A 409 2.29 -1.60 -7.87
CA SER A 409 3.27 -1.28 -6.84
C SER A 409 2.73 -1.46 -5.43
N LYS A 410 3.63 -1.69 -4.48
CA LYS A 410 3.30 -1.95 -3.08
C LYS A 410 4.10 -1.05 -2.15
N LEU A 411 3.39 -0.48 -1.18
CA LEU A 411 4.00 0.18 -0.04
C LEU A 411 4.41 -0.88 1.00
N GLN A 412 5.68 -0.90 1.37
CA GLN A 412 6.19 -1.77 2.42
C GLN A 412 6.65 -0.91 3.59
N ASN A 413 6.03 -1.10 4.74
CA ASN A 413 6.36 -0.34 5.94
C ASN A 413 7.73 -0.78 6.47
N ARG A 414 8.66 0.16 6.72
CA ARG A 414 10.01 -0.10 7.25
C ARG A 414 10.02 -0.87 8.58
N SER A 415 8.97 -0.73 9.37
CA SER A 415 8.86 -1.36 10.70
C SER A 415 8.37 -2.82 10.66
N VAL A 416 7.91 -3.34 9.50
CA VAL A 416 7.29 -4.67 9.39
C VAL A 416 8.09 -5.57 8.45
N LEU A 417 9.32 -5.91 8.86
CA LEU A 417 10.23 -6.77 8.09
C LEU A 417 9.83 -8.26 8.03
N LYS A 418 8.72 -8.70 8.61
CA LYS A 418 8.47 -10.14 8.79
C LYS A 418 7.17 -10.72 8.23
N ASN A 419 6.24 -9.95 7.66
CA ASN A 419 5.02 -10.57 7.11
C ASN A 419 4.55 -9.90 5.82
N SER A 420 5.21 -10.22 4.71
CA SER A 420 4.62 -9.98 3.40
C SER A 420 3.43 -10.92 3.23
N SER A 421 2.23 -10.36 3.22
CA SER A 421 1.03 -11.09 2.85
C SER A 421 1.23 -11.74 1.48
N PHE A 422 0.93 -13.03 1.35
CA PHE A 422 0.86 -13.74 0.08
C PHE A 422 -0.04 -12.95 -0.87
N SER A 423 0.55 -12.23 -1.79
CA SER A 423 -0.19 -11.52 -2.82
C SER A 423 -0.34 -12.43 -4.02
N LYS A 424 -1.49 -12.36 -4.69
CA LYS A 424 -1.69 -13.02 -5.99
C LYS A 424 -0.49 -12.75 -6.88
N ILE A 425 -0.01 -13.77 -7.60
CA ILE A 425 1.06 -13.67 -8.60
C ILE A 425 0.69 -12.55 -9.57
N ARG A 426 1.54 -11.52 -9.64
CA ARG A 426 1.39 -10.36 -10.53
C ARG A 426 2.74 -10.00 -11.12
N GLY A 427 2.75 -9.48 -12.34
CA GLY A 427 3.93 -9.09 -13.07
C GLY A 427 3.96 -9.67 -14.48
N THR A 428 4.96 -9.28 -15.25
CA THR A 428 5.08 -9.65 -16.66
C THR A 428 5.97 -10.88 -16.84
N ARG A 429 5.45 -11.89 -17.58
CA ARG A 429 6.20 -13.11 -17.86
C ARG A 429 7.55 -12.78 -18.55
N GLY A 430 8.61 -13.43 -18.10
CA GLY A 430 9.97 -13.20 -18.56
C GLY A 430 10.78 -12.31 -17.61
N TYR A 431 10.14 -11.37 -16.90
CA TYR A 431 10.79 -10.43 -15.98
C TYR A 431 10.56 -10.78 -14.50
N MET A 432 9.64 -11.69 -14.20
CA MET A 432 9.26 -12.05 -12.83
C MET A 432 10.36 -12.83 -12.13
N ALA A 433 10.67 -12.43 -10.90
CA ALA A 433 11.59 -13.15 -10.02
C ALA A 433 11.05 -14.54 -9.62
N PRO A 434 11.93 -15.52 -9.33
CA PRO A 434 11.52 -16.89 -8.95
C PRO A 434 10.58 -16.93 -7.76
N GLU A 435 10.75 -16.05 -6.76
CA GLU A 435 9.93 -16.01 -5.56
C GLU A 435 8.46 -15.70 -5.84
N TRP A 436 8.12 -15.02 -6.95
CA TRP A 436 6.74 -14.86 -7.41
C TRP A 436 6.11 -16.20 -7.81
N VAL A 437 6.88 -17.03 -8.54
CA VAL A 437 6.41 -18.34 -9.05
C VAL A 437 6.22 -19.32 -7.90
N PHE A 438 7.11 -19.29 -6.91
CA PHE A 438 7.06 -20.15 -5.73
C PHE A 438 6.20 -19.60 -4.59
N ASN A 439 5.52 -18.48 -4.80
CA ASN A 439 4.65 -17.83 -3.81
C ASN A 439 5.37 -17.55 -2.47
N LEU A 440 6.63 -17.17 -2.55
CA LEU A 440 7.46 -16.80 -1.40
C LEU A 440 7.26 -15.32 -1.04
N PRO A 441 7.67 -14.90 0.17
CA PRO A 441 7.63 -13.50 0.56
C PRO A 441 8.45 -12.62 -0.38
N ILE A 442 7.81 -11.58 -0.94
CA ILE A 442 8.43 -10.62 -1.85
C ILE A 442 9.05 -9.44 -1.10
N THR A 443 10.21 -9.00 -1.59
CA THR A 443 10.94 -7.83 -1.11
C THR A 443 11.36 -6.97 -2.31
N SER A 444 12.07 -5.86 -2.09
CA SER A 444 12.66 -5.05 -3.17
C SER A 444 13.54 -5.86 -4.14
N LYS A 445 13.98 -7.05 -3.73
CA LYS A 445 14.79 -7.95 -4.56
C LYS A 445 14.05 -8.51 -5.79
N VAL A 446 12.72 -8.43 -5.84
CA VAL A 446 11.96 -8.78 -7.05
C VAL A 446 12.18 -7.75 -8.16
N ASP A 447 12.26 -6.45 -7.82
CA ASP A 447 12.54 -5.40 -8.79
C ASP A 447 14.02 -5.45 -9.25
N VAL A 448 14.93 -5.81 -8.34
CA VAL A 448 16.34 -6.05 -8.69
C VAL A 448 16.47 -7.15 -9.74
N TYR A 449 15.74 -8.26 -9.56
CA TYR A 449 15.73 -9.35 -10.54
C TYR A 449 15.17 -8.87 -11.90
N SER A 450 14.02 -8.20 -11.88
CA SER A 450 13.40 -7.68 -13.11
C SER A 450 14.30 -6.67 -13.81
N TYR A 451 14.96 -5.78 -13.05
CA TYR A 451 15.98 -4.86 -13.59
C TYR A 451 17.14 -5.59 -14.26
N GLY A 452 17.68 -6.64 -13.62
CA GLY A 452 18.73 -7.47 -14.20
C GLY A 452 18.33 -8.09 -15.53
N ILE A 453 17.06 -8.56 -15.65
CA ILE A 453 16.52 -9.07 -16.93
C ILE A 453 16.46 -7.96 -18.00
N VAL A 454 16.00 -6.76 -17.64
CA VAL A 454 15.96 -5.60 -18.57
C VAL A 454 17.37 -5.26 -19.06
N VAL A 455 18.38 -5.26 -18.19
CA VAL A 455 19.77 -5.04 -18.58
C VAL A 455 20.26 -6.11 -19.53
N LEU A 456 20.00 -7.40 -19.26
CA LEU A 456 20.36 -8.48 -20.16
C LEU A 456 19.67 -8.36 -21.53
N GLU A 457 18.40 -7.95 -21.57
CA GLU A 457 17.69 -7.68 -22.82
C GLU A 457 18.34 -6.52 -23.60
N MET A 458 18.69 -5.42 -22.93
CA MET A 458 19.36 -4.27 -23.53
C MET A 458 20.75 -4.61 -24.07
N VAL A 459 21.48 -5.51 -23.43
CA VAL A 459 22.80 -5.96 -23.86
C VAL A 459 22.72 -6.91 -25.05
N THR A 460 21.76 -7.84 -25.00
CA THR A 460 21.70 -8.95 -25.96
C THR A 460 20.77 -8.70 -27.14
N GLY A 461 19.86 -7.72 -27.04
CA GLY A 461 18.77 -7.52 -28.00
C GLY A 461 17.74 -8.66 -28.02
N LYS A 462 17.74 -9.57 -27.03
CA LYS A 462 16.90 -10.76 -26.99
C LYS A 462 15.77 -10.63 -25.99
N ASP A 463 14.53 -10.86 -26.45
CA ASP A 463 13.33 -10.87 -25.63
C ASP A 463 13.37 -12.03 -24.60
N PRO A 464 13.33 -11.76 -23.28
CA PRO A 464 13.40 -12.78 -22.22
C PRO A 464 12.16 -13.67 -22.13
N SER A 465 11.04 -13.27 -22.73
CA SER A 465 9.81 -14.07 -22.81
C SER A 465 9.90 -15.20 -23.83
N ARG A 466 10.86 -15.12 -24.75
CA ARG A 466 11.12 -16.09 -25.80
C ARG A 466 12.33 -16.96 -25.47
N SER A 467 12.31 -18.21 -25.93
CA SER A 467 13.49 -19.07 -25.82
C SER A 467 14.57 -18.64 -26.80
N VAL A 468 15.81 -18.61 -26.35
CA VAL A 468 16.98 -18.37 -27.20
C VAL A 468 17.32 -19.67 -27.90
N HIS A 469 17.42 -19.64 -29.24
CA HIS A 469 17.95 -20.74 -30.01
C HIS A 469 19.47 -20.78 -29.84
N ALA A 470 19.99 -21.77 -29.15
CA ALA A 470 21.41 -22.03 -29.02
C ALA A 470 21.74 -23.31 -29.77
N MET A 471 22.83 -23.28 -30.58
CA MET A 471 23.39 -24.54 -31.11
C MET A 471 24.34 -25.09 -30.05
N ASP A 472 24.15 -26.35 -29.67
CA ASP A 472 25.08 -27.08 -28.83
C ASP A 472 26.36 -27.42 -29.62
N ASP A 473 27.48 -27.70 -28.93
CA ASP A 473 28.74 -28.14 -29.54
C ASP A 473 28.59 -29.41 -30.43
N GLY A 474 27.44 -30.09 -30.35
CA GLY A 474 27.02 -31.22 -31.19
C GLY A 474 26.08 -30.84 -32.35
N GLY A 475 25.75 -29.57 -32.61
CA GLY A 475 24.88 -29.13 -33.71
C GLY A 475 23.36 -29.34 -33.43
N VAL A 476 22.97 -29.63 -32.23
CA VAL A 476 21.54 -29.76 -31.83
C VAL A 476 21.03 -28.41 -31.36
N ALA A 477 19.92 -27.94 -31.94
CA ALA A 477 19.26 -26.72 -31.52
C ALA A 477 18.56 -26.94 -30.17
N GLU A 478 19.02 -26.23 -29.13
CA GLU A 478 18.45 -26.27 -27.80
C GLU A 478 17.76 -24.94 -27.48
N HIS A 479 16.57 -25.00 -26.83
CA HIS A 479 15.81 -23.85 -26.41
C HIS A 479 16.17 -23.49 -24.97
N LYS A 480 16.91 -22.39 -24.76
CA LYS A 480 17.34 -21.93 -23.43
C LYS A 480 16.66 -20.63 -23.02
N ARG A 481 16.50 -20.43 -21.70
CA ARG A 481 16.11 -19.13 -21.15
C ARG A 481 17.28 -18.16 -21.29
N LEU A 482 16.97 -16.86 -21.46
CA LEU A 482 17.97 -15.81 -21.66
C LEU A 482 19.08 -15.84 -20.58
N VAL A 483 18.71 -15.88 -19.30
CA VAL A 483 19.65 -15.90 -18.17
C VAL A 483 20.60 -17.11 -18.24
N THR A 484 20.05 -18.30 -18.49
CA THR A 484 20.82 -19.54 -18.58
C THR A 484 21.82 -19.47 -19.73
N TRP A 485 21.36 -18.99 -20.89
CA TRP A 485 22.19 -18.85 -22.07
C TRP A 485 23.35 -17.86 -21.85
N VAL A 486 23.07 -16.64 -21.27
CA VAL A 486 24.11 -15.67 -20.97
C VAL A 486 25.11 -16.22 -19.95
N ARG A 487 24.64 -16.89 -18.88
CA ARG A 487 25.51 -17.46 -17.84
C ARG A 487 26.45 -18.53 -18.40
N GLU A 488 25.97 -19.41 -19.26
CA GLU A 488 26.80 -20.40 -19.94
C GLU A 488 27.85 -19.78 -20.85
N LYS A 489 27.45 -18.77 -21.64
CA LYS A 489 28.39 -18.05 -22.51
C LYS A 489 29.45 -17.30 -21.71
N MET A 490 29.08 -16.63 -20.62
CA MET A 490 30.02 -15.92 -19.73
C MET A 490 31.01 -16.87 -19.07
N ASN A 491 30.59 -18.07 -18.64
CA ASN A 491 31.48 -19.07 -18.08
C ASN A 491 32.50 -19.59 -19.12
N LYS A 492 32.08 -19.77 -20.37
CA LYS A 492 32.97 -20.15 -21.48
C LYS A 492 33.87 -18.98 -21.90
N ALA A 493 33.37 -17.75 -21.83
CA ALA A 493 34.14 -16.53 -22.17
C ALA A 493 35.27 -16.22 -21.17
N ALA A 494 35.28 -16.82 -19.99
CA ALA A 494 36.41 -16.73 -19.06
C ALA A 494 37.71 -17.30 -19.67
N ALA A 495 37.59 -18.22 -20.62
CA ALA A 495 38.72 -18.81 -21.36
C ALA A 495 38.95 -18.20 -22.76
N ASN A 496 37.96 -17.51 -23.34
CA ASN A 496 38.04 -16.93 -24.69
C ASN A 496 37.14 -15.71 -24.83
N THR A 497 37.74 -14.52 -24.95
CA THR A 497 37.03 -13.22 -25.05
C THR A 497 36.13 -13.07 -26.28
N SER A 498 36.37 -13.81 -27.37
CA SER A 498 35.53 -13.77 -28.57
C SER A 498 34.09 -14.29 -28.31
N LEU A 499 33.88 -15.12 -27.27
CA LEU A 499 32.58 -15.60 -26.90
C LEU A 499 31.70 -14.54 -26.22
N LEU A 500 32.31 -13.45 -25.72
CA LEU A 500 31.55 -12.32 -25.17
C LEU A 500 30.86 -11.54 -26.29
N GLU A 501 31.48 -11.38 -27.44
CA GLU A 501 30.89 -10.72 -28.61
C GLU A 501 29.63 -11.43 -29.12
N GLU A 502 29.54 -12.75 -28.92
CA GLU A 502 28.31 -13.51 -29.26
C GLU A 502 27.09 -13.20 -28.37
N ILE A 503 27.35 -12.65 -27.17
CA ILE A 503 26.27 -12.26 -26.22
C ILE A 503 25.69 -10.92 -26.63
N ILE A 504 26.54 -10.02 -27.13
CA ILE A 504 26.22 -8.61 -27.39
C ILE A 504 25.31 -8.49 -28.63
N ASP A 505 24.36 -7.58 -28.56
CA ASP A 505 23.47 -7.25 -29.66
C ASP A 505 24.29 -6.82 -30.90
N PRO A 506 24.22 -7.58 -32.01
CA PRO A 506 24.97 -7.24 -33.24
C PRO A 506 24.68 -5.83 -33.76
N MET A 507 23.52 -5.25 -33.39
CA MET A 507 23.12 -3.90 -33.83
C MET A 507 23.92 -2.78 -33.15
N LEU A 508 24.71 -3.07 -32.12
CA LEU A 508 25.59 -2.08 -31.47
C LEU A 508 26.88 -1.77 -32.27
N GLU A 509 27.10 -2.43 -33.41
CA GLU A 509 28.17 -2.15 -34.38
C GLU A 509 29.58 -1.97 -33.78
N SER A 510 29.92 -2.71 -32.73
CA SER A 510 31.25 -2.65 -32.06
C SER A 510 31.65 -1.26 -31.50
N LYS A 511 30.69 -0.37 -31.27
CA LYS A 511 30.89 0.96 -30.65
C LYS A 511 30.74 0.91 -29.12
N TYR A 512 31.38 -0.04 -28.47
CA TYR A 512 31.34 -0.23 -27.00
C TYR A 512 32.71 -0.70 -26.50
N ASP A 513 33.02 -0.43 -25.24
CA ASP A 513 34.16 -1.04 -24.56
C ASP A 513 33.77 -2.46 -24.07
N ILE A 514 34.59 -3.44 -24.45
CA ILE A 514 34.32 -4.85 -24.15
C ILE A 514 34.45 -5.14 -22.65
N SER A 515 35.30 -4.38 -21.94
CA SER A 515 35.50 -4.52 -20.49
C SER A 515 34.30 -3.97 -19.73
N GLU A 516 33.77 -2.82 -20.14
CA GLU A 516 32.53 -2.26 -19.59
C GLU A 516 31.34 -3.20 -19.81
N MET A 517 31.21 -3.73 -21.02
CA MET A 517 30.15 -4.66 -21.37
C MET A 517 30.24 -5.93 -20.52
N LYS A 518 31.44 -6.48 -20.35
CA LYS A 518 31.65 -7.66 -19.50
C LYS A 518 31.23 -7.37 -18.04
N ALA A 519 31.66 -6.24 -17.52
CA ALA A 519 31.31 -5.84 -16.15
C ALA A 519 29.81 -5.60 -15.98
N LEU A 520 29.15 -4.97 -16.96
CA LEU A 520 27.71 -4.76 -16.94
C LEU A 520 26.94 -6.09 -16.95
N VAL A 521 27.34 -7.04 -17.81
CA VAL A 521 26.76 -8.38 -17.84
C VAL A 521 26.93 -9.09 -16.48
N GLN A 522 28.10 -8.93 -15.83
CA GLN A 522 28.34 -9.49 -14.51
C GLN A 522 27.41 -8.89 -13.44
N VAL A 523 27.22 -7.56 -13.44
CA VAL A 523 26.27 -6.88 -12.55
C VAL A 523 24.85 -7.39 -12.80
N ALA A 524 24.42 -7.49 -14.06
CA ALA A 524 23.11 -8.01 -14.42
C ALA A 524 22.92 -9.46 -13.94
N LEU A 525 23.93 -10.33 -14.08
CA LEU A 525 23.87 -11.71 -13.60
C LEU A 525 23.78 -11.81 -12.08
N GLN A 526 24.42 -10.90 -11.32
CA GLN A 526 24.24 -10.82 -9.87
C GLN A 526 22.81 -10.40 -9.50
N CYS A 527 22.20 -9.50 -10.27
CA CYS A 527 20.80 -9.10 -10.05
C CYS A 527 19.80 -10.25 -10.26
N VAL A 528 20.09 -11.19 -11.18
CA VAL A 528 19.21 -12.32 -11.53
C VAL A 528 19.60 -13.61 -10.83
N GLU A 529 20.28 -13.56 -9.69
CA GLU A 529 20.53 -14.75 -8.87
C GLU A 529 19.22 -15.35 -8.36
N GLU A 530 19.18 -16.69 -8.29
CA GLU A 530 17.98 -17.41 -7.83
C GLU A 530 17.69 -17.11 -6.37
N ASP A 531 18.72 -17.12 -5.53
CA ASP A 531 18.63 -16.71 -4.14
C ASP A 531 18.53 -15.18 -4.03
N LYS A 532 17.38 -14.68 -3.59
CA LYS A 532 17.12 -13.26 -3.43
C LYS A 532 18.09 -12.56 -2.47
N ASP A 533 18.60 -13.28 -1.46
CA ASP A 533 19.43 -12.70 -0.39
C ASP A 533 20.88 -12.46 -0.88
N VAL A 534 21.28 -13.12 -1.97
CA VAL A 534 22.59 -12.91 -2.64
C VAL A 534 22.54 -11.74 -3.62
N ARG A 535 21.36 -11.37 -4.14
CA ARG A 535 21.21 -10.23 -5.05
C ARG A 535 21.63 -8.93 -4.36
N PRO A 536 22.33 -8.00 -5.08
CA PRO A 536 22.66 -6.68 -4.55
C PRO A 536 21.40 -5.86 -4.25
N THR A 537 21.52 -4.77 -3.48
CA THR A 537 20.50 -3.71 -3.43
C THR A 537 20.64 -2.81 -4.65
N MET A 538 19.60 -1.99 -4.96
CA MET A 538 19.70 -1.09 -6.11
C MET A 538 20.77 0.00 -5.92
N SER A 539 21.01 0.48 -4.70
CA SER A 539 22.13 1.39 -4.41
C SER A 539 23.49 0.74 -4.64
N GLN A 540 23.65 -0.54 -4.28
CA GLN A 540 24.86 -1.29 -4.61
C GLN A 540 25.03 -1.46 -6.12
N VAL A 541 23.94 -1.71 -6.86
CA VAL A 541 23.98 -1.75 -8.34
C VAL A 541 24.45 -0.43 -8.93
N VAL A 542 23.89 0.70 -8.46
CA VAL A 542 24.32 2.05 -8.89
C VAL A 542 25.81 2.26 -8.62
N GLU A 543 26.29 1.87 -7.44
CA GLU A 543 27.70 2.00 -7.08
C GLU A 543 28.60 1.15 -7.98
N MET A 544 28.21 -0.12 -8.26
CA MET A 544 28.95 -0.98 -9.19
C MET A 544 29.04 -0.38 -10.59
N LEU A 545 27.95 0.18 -11.11
CA LEU A 545 27.91 0.82 -12.42
C LEU A 545 28.76 2.10 -12.47
N LEU A 546 28.74 2.93 -11.42
CA LEU A 546 29.55 4.15 -11.33
C LEU A 546 31.07 3.86 -11.25
N ARG A 547 31.46 2.74 -10.65
CA ARG A 547 32.85 2.32 -10.61
C ARG A 547 33.35 1.96 -12.01
N GLN A 548 32.49 1.42 -12.86
CA GLN A 548 32.85 1.09 -14.26
C GLN A 548 33.06 2.38 -15.10
N GLU A 549 32.15 3.35 -14.95
CA GLU A 549 32.25 4.65 -15.66
C GLU A 549 33.57 5.37 -15.36
N LYS A 550 34.03 5.35 -14.10
CA LYS A 550 35.31 5.98 -13.71
C LYS A 550 36.57 5.28 -14.25
N VAL A 551 36.49 3.96 -14.46
CA VAL A 551 37.63 3.20 -15.05
C VAL A 551 37.79 3.56 -16.52
N SER A 552 36.71 3.80 -17.26
CA SER A 552 36.75 4.20 -18.67
C SER A 552 37.28 5.63 -18.87
N ASP A 553 37.00 6.54 -17.91
CA ASP A 553 37.48 7.94 -17.95
C ASP A 553 38.96 8.12 -17.52
N GLY A 554 39.66 7.01 -17.25
CA GLY A 554 41.11 7.03 -16.94
C GLY A 554 41.50 7.60 -15.57
N ILE A 555 40.50 7.77 -14.64
CA ILE A 555 40.76 8.25 -13.28
C ILE A 555 41.01 7.06 -12.35
N THR A 556 42.26 6.55 -12.34
CA THR A 556 42.72 5.60 -11.32
C THR A 556 42.94 6.34 -10.00
N TYR A 557 42.01 6.18 -9.05
CA TYR A 557 42.27 6.53 -7.65
C TYR A 557 43.20 5.47 -7.04
N ASN A 558 44.42 5.88 -6.67
CA ASN A 558 45.30 5.11 -5.79
C ASN A 558 44.59 4.93 -4.42
N GLU A 559 44.28 3.71 -4.06
CA GLU A 559 43.84 3.32 -2.69
C GLU A 559 45.06 3.45 -1.73
N GLY A 560 45.31 4.63 -1.26
CA GLY A 560 46.41 4.89 -0.32
C GLY A 560 46.32 6.30 0.25
N ASN A 561 45.25 6.56 1.06
CA ASN A 561 45.28 7.55 2.14
C ASN A 561 43.83 7.82 2.67
N LEU A 562 43.38 6.96 3.52
CA LEU A 562 42.29 7.27 4.46
C LEU A 562 42.72 6.81 5.85
N MET A 563 43.73 7.50 6.42
CA MET A 563 43.90 7.64 7.87
C MET A 563 43.99 9.12 8.20
N ALA A 564 43.21 9.53 9.19
CA ALA A 564 43.21 10.80 9.89
C ALA A 564 42.49 11.99 9.18
N TYR A 565 41.21 12.21 9.47
CA TYR A 565 40.76 13.40 10.27
C TYR A 565 39.38 13.12 10.81
#